data_96c5b33e4ef6e3f389d258299d79d7ab
#
_entry.id   96c5b33e4ef6e3f389d258299d79d7ab
#
_cell.length_a   1.000
_cell.length_b   1.000
_cell.length_c   1.000
_cell.angle_alpha   90.00
_cell.angle_beta   90.00
_cell.angle_gamma   90.00
#
_symmetry.space_group_name_H-M   'P 1'
#
loop_
_entity.id
_entity.type
_entity.pdbx_description
1 polymer ?
#
loop_
_entity_poly.entity_id
_entity_poly.type
_entity_poly.pdbx_seq_one_letter_code
_entity_poly.pdbx_strand_id
1 'polypeptide(L)'
;MAEAHPDTTFPYPIPARYQCIKLLGHGGSGLVYKAYDQRLKRDVAIKFARSPSIVSRHRLVNEARLLSSVDHPALCRVFDVGEPEIPSSSLFMVLEYIEGKPLSKLQKLMSVYDAVKIVHSLAEGVCRMHAAGYAHNDINPHNIMLRSSATSKHPSNKEPVLVDLSIAAPSSPASIQRDVYQLSSLLLSLLTEMKPEQFFNQPMTHRNRLPSELSRIIKKALSLEPNSRSRSCDALQQELGRWLHRYQFRQRVIKLGAANAVIAVIAVLMFIFLREPTTEHVLDGYSTEQNHYAHALVFAHYFQHLASDGQTQKAAEQAELALNHFDDSVSDRPDKLQYHMERADFILNLDRVFSNAQVTTILLNAINEFGEPENYDDVSTAHYLLAKMYLGLARLNKEQSHLVERWRDSAVRSVNAAIKHQPDVDRYQELQNEIRQYQSRGGTD
;
A
#
# COMPACT_ATOMS: atom_id res chain seq x y z
N MET A 1 -39.31 -37.56 22.51
CA MET A 1 -39.24 -36.42 21.58
C MET A 1 -38.25 -35.47 22.19
N ALA A 2 -37.04 -35.39 21.64
CA ALA A 2 -36.05 -34.41 22.12
C ALA A 2 -36.56 -33.00 21.76
N GLU A 3 -36.73 -32.13 22.72
CA GLU A 3 -37.04 -30.71 22.51
C GLU A 3 -35.92 -30.11 21.63
N ALA A 4 -36.27 -29.78 20.38
CA ALA A 4 -35.34 -29.14 19.46
C ALA A 4 -34.97 -27.76 20.03
N HIS A 5 -33.71 -27.57 20.41
CA HIS A 5 -33.19 -26.27 20.83
C HIS A 5 -33.50 -25.26 19.72
N PRO A 6 -34.04 -24.06 20.03
CA PRO A 6 -34.44 -23.06 19.06
C PRO A 6 -33.27 -22.61 18.16
N ASP A 7 -32.04 -22.87 18.56
CA ASP A 7 -30.83 -22.53 17.79
C ASP A 7 -30.46 -23.57 16.69
N THR A 8 -31.13 -24.72 16.63
CA THR A 8 -30.85 -25.81 15.70
C THR A 8 -31.96 -26.09 14.71
N THR A 9 -33.03 -25.29 14.71
CA THR A 9 -34.15 -25.37 13.78
C THR A 9 -34.36 -24.04 13.05
N PHE A 10 -34.78 -24.12 11.79
CA PHE A 10 -35.14 -22.90 11.07
C PHE A 10 -36.47 -22.32 11.58
N PRO A 11 -36.60 -20.98 11.54
CA PRO A 11 -37.82 -20.31 11.99
C PRO A 11 -39.03 -20.53 11.02
N TYR A 12 -38.74 -20.95 9.79
CA TYR A 12 -39.72 -21.20 8.73
C TYR A 12 -39.35 -22.45 7.96
N PRO A 13 -40.33 -23.19 7.42
CA PRO A 13 -40.07 -24.34 6.53
C PRO A 13 -39.27 -23.94 5.31
N ILE A 14 -38.26 -24.71 5.01
CA ILE A 14 -37.43 -24.59 3.80
C ILE A 14 -37.18 -26.02 3.25
N PRO A 15 -36.72 -26.14 2.00
CA PRO A 15 -36.45 -27.44 1.40
C PRO A 15 -35.55 -28.33 2.28
N ALA A 16 -35.88 -29.61 2.41
CA ALA A 16 -35.14 -30.61 3.23
C ALA A 16 -33.68 -30.79 2.81
N ARG A 17 -33.29 -30.25 1.65
CA ARG A 17 -31.91 -30.11 1.16
C ARG A 17 -31.00 -29.43 2.16
N TYR A 18 -31.51 -28.47 2.94
CA TYR A 18 -30.74 -27.70 3.88
C TYR A 18 -30.95 -28.17 5.31
N GLN A 19 -29.93 -28.69 5.94
CA GLN A 19 -29.95 -29.10 7.34
C GLN A 19 -29.44 -27.95 8.23
N CYS A 20 -30.27 -27.48 9.16
CA CYS A 20 -29.88 -26.47 10.14
C CYS A 20 -28.80 -27.01 11.07
N ILE A 21 -27.74 -26.21 11.27
CA ILE A 21 -26.66 -26.52 12.21
C ILE A 21 -26.79 -25.64 13.47
N LYS A 22 -26.82 -24.31 13.29
CA LYS A 22 -26.93 -23.34 14.39
C LYS A 22 -27.30 -21.95 13.91
N LEU A 23 -27.85 -21.15 14.80
CA LEU A 23 -28.03 -19.72 14.62
C LEU A 23 -26.64 -19.02 14.65
N LEU A 24 -26.34 -18.20 13.64
CA LEU A 24 -25.12 -17.39 13.56
C LEU A 24 -25.32 -15.98 14.10
N GLY A 25 -26.51 -15.41 13.90
CA GLY A 25 -26.84 -14.08 14.37
C GLY A 25 -28.27 -13.67 14.07
N HIS A 26 -28.70 -12.67 14.82
CA HIS A 26 -29.99 -12.01 14.62
C HIS A 26 -29.77 -10.48 14.66
N GLY A 27 -30.48 -9.74 13.84
CA GLY A 27 -30.33 -8.29 13.79
C GLY A 27 -31.40 -7.60 12.97
N GLY A 28 -31.16 -6.33 12.66
CA GLY A 28 -32.06 -5.51 11.85
C GLY A 28 -32.32 -6.06 10.45
N SER A 29 -31.38 -6.80 9.88
CA SER A 29 -31.44 -7.40 8.56
C SER A 29 -32.13 -8.79 8.49
N GLY A 30 -32.38 -9.44 9.64
CA GLY A 30 -33.01 -10.75 9.70
C GLY A 30 -32.30 -11.76 10.59
N LEU A 31 -32.58 -13.04 10.38
CA LEU A 31 -31.97 -14.17 11.06
C LEU A 31 -31.04 -14.90 10.10
N VAL A 32 -29.83 -15.22 10.57
CA VAL A 32 -28.83 -15.94 9.77
C VAL A 32 -28.45 -17.23 10.47
N TYR A 33 -28.57 -18.35 9.77
CA TYR A 33 -28.24 -19.67 10.24
C TYR A 33 -27.09 -20.28 9.47
N LYS A 34 -26.22 -21.04 10.13
CA LYS A 34 -25.34 -21.99 9.49
C LYS A 34 -26.16 -23.25 9.14
N ALA A 35 -26.05 -23.71 7.92
CA ALA A 35 -26.70 -24.92 7.46
C ALA A 35 -25.76 -25.75 6.59
N TYR A 36 -26.09 -27.03 6.41
CA TYR A 36 -25.39 -27.92 5.48
C TYR A 36 -26.27 -28.21 4.27
N ASP A 37 -25.75 -27.88 3.09
CA ASP A 37 -26.38 -28.26 1.81
C ASP A 37 -26.06 -29.73 1.51
N GLN A 38 -27.01 -30.60 1.74
CA GLN A 38 -26.85 -32.03 1.54
C GLN A 38 -26.61 -32.43 0.07
N ARG A 39 -27.12 -31.63 -0.87
CA ARG A 39 -27.00 -31.89 -2.32
C ARG A 39 -25.60 -31.50 -2.83
N LEU A 40 -25.07 -30.34 -2.41
CA LEU A 40 -23.77 -29.85 -2.83
C LEU A 40 -22.65 -30.17 -1.83
N LYS A 41 -22.98 -30.85 -0.71
CA LYS A 41 -22.04 -31.29 0.35
C LYS A 41 -21.13 -30.15 0.84
N ARG A 42 -21.75 -29.03 1.21
CA ARG A 42 -21.01 -27.85 1.70
C ARG A 42 -21.80 -27.10 2.77
N ASP A 43 -21.05 -26.39 3.61
CA ASP A 43 -21.63 -25.43 4.55
C ASP A 43 -22.13 -24.19 3.80
N VAL A 44 -23.28 -23.68 4.22
CA VAL A 44 -23.90 -22.45 3.69
C VAL A 44 -24.40 -21.60 4.83
N ALA A 45 -24.60 -20.30 4.59
CA ALA A 45 -25.34 -19.42 5.47
C ALA A 45 -26.73 -19.16 4.87
N ILE A 46 -27.79 -19.32 5.69
CA ILE A 46 -29.15 -19.07 5.25
C ILE A 46 -29.68 -17.85 5.99
N LYS A 47 -29.99 -16.79 5.24
CA LYS A 47 -30.53 -15.54 5.78
C LYS A 47 -32.03 -15.49 5.48
N PHE A 48 -32.83 -15.36 6.52
CA PHE A 48 -34.28 -15.15 6.42
C PHE A 48 -34.58 -13.67 6.45
N ALA A 49 -35.56 -13.24 5.68
CA ALA A 49 -36.11 -11.90 5.80
C ALA A 49 -36.67 -11.70 7.23
N ARG A 50 -36.54 -10.47 7.75
CA ARG A 50 -36.96 -10.12 9.13
C ARG A 50 -38.43 -10.43 9.43
N SER A 51 -39.27 -10.33 8.43
CA SER A 51 -40.70 -10.64 8.52
C SER A 51 -41.20 -11.08 7.14
N PRO A 52 -42.33 -11.77 7.04
CA PRO A 52 -42.94 -12.15 5.78
C PRO A 52 -43.56 -10.96 5.01
N SER A 53 -43.37 -9.71 5.48
CA SER A 53 -43.90 -8.53 4.82
C SER A 53 -43.32 -8.33 3.41
N ILE A 54 -44.11 -7.75 2.52
CA ILE A 54 -43.70 -7.42 1.15
C ILE A 54 -42.43 -6.58 1.12
N VAL A 55 -42.28 -5.62 2.03
CA VAL A 55 -41.10 -4.74 2.13
C VAL A 55 -39.85 -5.54 2.47
N SER A 56 -39.92 -6.48 3.43
CA SER A 56 -38.80 -7.33 3.81
C SER A 56 -38.41 -8.30 2.70
N ARG A 57 -39.40 -8.84 1.99
CA ARG A 57 -39.17 -9.71 0.80
C ARG A 57 -38.46 -8.94 -0.32
N HIS A 58 -38.94 -7.74 -0.67
CA HIS A 58 -38.32 -6.90 -1.71
C HIS A 58 -36.86 -6.55 -1.33
N ARG A 59 -36.58 -6.21 -0.08
CA ARG A 59 -35.22 -5.93 0.38
C ARG A 59 -34.31 -7.13 0.18
N LEU A 60 -34.73 -8.33 0.60
CA LEU A 60 -33.93 -9.55 0.45
C LEU A 60 -33.66 -9.90 -1.03
N VAL A 61 -34.67 -9.78 -1.89
CA VAL A 61 -34.52 -10.00 -3.33
C VAL A 61 -33.56 -8.96 -3.97
N ASN A 62 -33.66 -7.70 -3.59
CA ASN A 62 -32.77 -6.67 -4.09
C ASN A 62 -31.31 -6.91 -3.61
N GLU A 63 -31.12 -7.29 -2.36
CA GLU A 63 -29.82 -7.69 -1.82
C GLU A 63 -29.23 -8.86 -2.61
N ALA A 64 -30.02 -9.89 -2.88
CA ALA A 64 -29.60 -11.07 -3.65
C ALA A 64 -29.25 -10.71 -5.10
N ARG A 65 -30.06 -9.89 -5.78
CA ARG A 65 -29.76 -9.41 -7.14
C ARG A 65 -28.47 -8.63 -7.20
N LEU A 66 -28.23 -7.77 -6.24
CA LEU A 66 -27.00 -6.99 -6.13
C LEU A 66 -25.80 -7.94 -5.96
N LEU A 67 -25.84 -8.83 -4.99
CA LEU A 67 -24.77 -9.79 -4.75
C LEU A 67 -24.50 -10.69 -5.95
N SER A 68 -25.53 -11.07 -6.71
CA SER A 68 -25.36 -11.88 -7.92
C SER A 68 -24.83 -11.09 -9.13
N SER A 69 -24.92 -9.76 -9.10
CA SER A 69 -24.40 -8.90 -10.18
C SER A 69 -22.93 -8.53 -10.02
N VAL A 70 -22.35 -8.75 -8.83
CA VAL A 70 -20.97 -8.36 -8.53
C VAL A 70 -20.22 -9.55 -7.93
N ASP A 71 -19.29 -10.13 -8.68
CA ASP A 71 -18.40 -11.18 -8.17
C ASP A 71 -17.06 -10.59 -7.76
N HIS A 72 -16.74 -10.67 -6.47
CA HIS A 72 -15.46 -10.25 -5.92
C HIS A 72 -15.14 -11.01 -4.63
N PRO A 73 -13.86 -11.43 -4.39
CA PRO A 73 -13.49 -12.21 -3.19
C PRO A 73 -13.81 -11.52 -1.86
N ALA A 74 -13.82 -10.18 -1.83
CA ALA A 74 -14.17 -9.38 -0.65
C ALA A 74 -15.68 -9.15 -0.46
N LEU A 75 -16.54 -9.73 -1.30
CA LEU A 75 -17.99 -9.68 -1.17
C LEU A 75 -18.54 -11.10 -0.94
N CYS A 76 -19.52 -11.22 -0.06
CA CYS A 76 -20.20 -12.51 0.20
C CYS A 76 -20.96 -12.95 -1.05
N ARG A 77 -20.78 -14.21 -1.46
CA ARG A 77 -21.49 -14.76 -2.63
C ARG A 77 -22.89 -15.21 -2.26
N VAL A 78 -23.83 -14.91 -3.16
CA VAL A 78 -25.18 -15.52 -3.14
C VAL A 78 -25.16 -16.79 -3.98
N PHE A 79 -25.76 -17.85 -3.45
CA PHE A 79 -25.88 -19.12 -4.16
C PHE A 79 -27.30 -19.37 -4.66
N ASP A 80 -28.30 -18.93 -3.90
CA ASP A 80 -29.70 -19.18 -4.21
C ASP A 80 -30.64 -18.21 -3.45
N VAL A 81 -31.82 -17.99 -3.96
CA VAL A 81 -32.92 -17.33 -3.28
C VAL A 81 -34.12 -18.27 -3.34
N GLY A 82 -34.52 -18.75 -2.19
CA GLY A 82 -35.62 -19.72 -2.09
C GLY A 82 -36.93 -19.04 -1.69
N GLU A 83 -37.99 -19.41 -2.39
CA GLU A 83 -39.35 -19.14 -1.92
C GLU A 83 -39.76 -20.19 -0.91
N PRO A 84 -40.44 -19.83 0.16
CA PRO A 84 -40.91 -20.78 1.13
C PRO A 84 -42.03 -21.66 0.50
N GLU A 85 -42.07 -22.92 0.91
CA GLU A 85 -43.12 -23.86 0.48
C GLU A 85 -44.54 -23.41 0.90
N ILE A 86 -44.61 -22.58 1.94
CA ILE A 86 -45.86 -22.00 2.44
C ILE A 86 -45.87 -20.50 2.12
N PRO A 87 -46.92 -19.99 1.43
CA PRO A 87 -46.97 -18.55 1.00
C PRO A 87 -46.84 -17.53 2.14
N SER A 88 -47.24 -17.90 3.37
CA SER A 88 -47.15 -17.06 4.56
C SER A 88 -45.77 -17.06 5.23
N SER A 89 -44.84 -17.89 4.77
CA SER A 89 -43.48 -17.98 5.32
C SER A 89 -42.55 -16.93 4.77
N SER A 90 -41.42 -16.73 5.45
CA SER A 90 -40.43 -15.73 5.06
C SER A 90 -39.55 -16.23 3.92
N LEU A 91 -39.25 -15.36 2.97
CA LEU A 91 -38.26 -15.59 1.94
C LEU A 91 -36.88 -15.83 2.59
N PHE A 92 -36.08 -16.69 2.00
CA PHE A 92 -34.72 -16.94 2.45
C PHE A 92 -33.71 -16.81 1.30
N MET A 93 -32.47 -16.47 1.67
CA MET A 93 -31.33 -16.37 0.77
C MET A 93 -30.22 -17.31 1.24
N VAL A 94 -29.67 -18.08 0.32
CA VAL A 94 -28.56 -18.99 0.56
C VAL A 94 -27.26 -18.30 0.15
N LEU A 95 -26.38 -18.14 1.11
CA LEU A 95 -25.13 -17.41 1.00
C LEU A 95 -23.94 -18.33 1.22
N GLU A 96 -22.80 -17.90 0.77
CA GLU A 96 -21.52 -18.47 1.17
C GLU A 96 -21.37 -18.42 2.70
N TYR A 97 -21.07 -19.58 3.31
CA TYR A 97 -20.66 -19.59 4.70
C TYR A 97 -19.19 -19.18 4.81
N ILE A 98 -18.93 -18.08 5.48
CA ILE A 98 -17.57 -17.59 5.73
C ILE A 98 -17.06 -18.17 7.04
N GLU A 99 -16.20 -19.18 6.92
CA GLU A 99 -15.50 -19.70 8.10
C GLU A 99 -14.48 -18.69 8.61
N GLY A 100 -14.74 -18.09 9.77
CA GLY A 100 -13.91 -17.03 10.30
C GLY A 100 -14.50 -16.30 11.49
N LYS A 101 -13.96 -15.13 11.79
CA LYS A 101 -14.42 -14.27 12.87
C LYS A 101 -14.79 -12.89 12.34
N PRO A 102 -15.84 -12.24 12.89
CA PRO A 102 -16.13 -10.85 12.56
C PRO A 102 -14.95 -9.94 12.94
N LEU A 103 -14.71 -8.95 12.11
CA LEU A 103 -13.65 -7.95 12.35
C LEU A 103 -13.88 -7.19 13.68
N SER A 104 -15.13 -6.99 14.08
CA SER A 104 -15.52 -6.37 15.38
C SER A 104 -15.04 -7.16 16.61
N LYS A 105 -14.67 -8.44 16.46
CA LYS A 105 -14.14 -9.26 17.57
C LYS A 105 -12.61 -9.22 17.67
N LEU A 106 -11.92 -8.39 16.89
CA LEU A 106 -10.50 -8.14 17.09
C LEU A 106 -10.27 -7.33 18.35
N GLN A 107 -9.44 -7.89 19.25
CA GLN A 107 -9.15 -7.28 20.56
C GLN A 107 -7.90 -6.38 20.54
N LYS A 108 -7.17 -6.31 19.43
CA LYS A 108 -5.91 -5.57 19.33
C LYS A 108 -5.86 -4.80 18.01
N LEU A 109 -5.18 -3.65 18.04
CA LEU A 109 -4.81 -2.92 16.87
C LEU A 109 -3.99 -3.80 15.92
N MET A 110 -4.17 -3.59 14.64
CA MET A 110 -3.49 -4.35 13.60
C MET A 110 -2.14 -3.70 13.24
N SER A 111 -1.25 -4.48 12.62
CA SER A 111 -0.11 -3.90 11.94
C SER A 111 -0.59 -2.96 10.83
N VAL A 112 0.18 -1.91 10.55
CA VAL A 112 -0.17 -0.93 9.50
C VAL A 112 -0.36 -1.63 8.15
N TYR A 113 0.50 -2.60 7.84
CA TYR A 113 0.42 -3.36 6.60
C TYR A 113 -0.88 -4.19 6.50
N ASP A 114 -1.24 -4.92 7.56
CA ASP A 114 -2.42 -5.78 7.56
C ASP A 114 -3.71 -4.97 7.48
N ALA A 115 -3.80 -3.87 8.21
CA ALA A 115 -4.96 -2.98 8.19
C ALA A 115 -5.16 -2.37 6.79
N VAL A 116 -4.08 -1.87 6.16
CA VAL A 116 -4.15 -1.30 4.81
C VAL A 116 -4.51 -2.39 3.79
N LYS A 117 -3.95 -3.59 3.90
CA LYS A 117 -4.26 -4.72 3.01
C LYS A 117 -5.73 -5.11 3.08
N ILE A 118 -6.30 -5.20 4.30
CA ILE A 118 -7.71 -5.51 4.52
C ILE A 118 -8.59 -4.44 3.89
N VAL A 119 -8.34 -3.16 4.19
CA VAL A 119 -9.19 -2.08 3.68
C VAL A 119 -9.02 -1.89 2.17
N HIS A 120 -7.83 -2.11 1.62
CA HIS A 120 -7.60 -2.12 0.17
C HIS A 120 -8.46 -3.19 -0.52
N SER A 121 -8.45 -4.44 -0.02
CA SER A 121 -9.26 -5.52 -0.59
C SER A 121 -10.77 -5.23 -0.48
N LEU A 122 -11.24 -4.66 0.64
CA LEU A 122 -12.63 -4.22 0.78
C LEU A 122 -12.96 -3.09 -0.22
N ALA A 123 -12.05 -2.13 -0.39
CA ALA A 123 -12.24 -1.04 -1.35
C ALA A 123 -12.36 -1.57 -2.78
N GLU A 124 -11.61 -2.60 -3.17
CA GLU A 124 -11.76 -3.26 -4.49
C GLU A 124 -13.18 -3.79 -4.68
N GLY A 125 -13.72 -4.52 -3.68
CA GLY A 125 -15.10 -5.01 -3.73
C GLY A 125 -16.13 -3.89 -3.81
N VAL A 126 -15.97 -2.83 -3.00
CA VAL A 126 -16.86 -1.66 -3.01
C VAL A 126 -16.79 -0.89 -4.33
N CYS A 127 -15.60 -0.75 -4.92
CA CYS A 127 -15.44 -0.16 -6.26
C CYS A 127 -16.23 -0.95 -7.32
N ARG A 128 -16.23 -2.29 -7.25
CA ARG A 128 -17.04 -3.12 -8.14
C ARG A 128 -18.54 -2.89 -7.94
N MET A 129 -18.99 -2.72 -6.69
CA MET A 129 -20.39 -2.36 -6.42
C MET A 129 -20.74 -0.99 -7.01
N HIS A 130 -19.88 0.02 -6.83
CA HIS A 130 -20.10 1.35 -7.40
C HIS A 130 -20.15 1.32 -8.92
N ALA A 131 -19.28 0.54 -9.57
CA ALA A 131 -19.30 0.33 -11.02
C ALA A 131 -20.59 -0.36 -11.52
N ALA A 132 -21.19 -1.23 -10.69
CA ALA A 132 -22.50 -1.83 -10.93
C ALA A 132 -23.69 -0.90 -10.60
N GLY A 133 -23.43 0.33 -10.16
CA GLY A 133 -24.44 1.34 -9.86
C GLY A 133 -25.00 1.27 -8.43
N TYR A 134 -24.31 0.63 -7.47
CA TYR A 134 -24.78 0.49 -6.10
C TYR A 134 -23.76 0.97 -5.07
N ALA A 135 -24.24 1.51 -3.95
CA ALA A 135 -23.42 1.84 -2.79
C ALA A 135 -23.83 0.99 -1.58
N HIS A 136 -22.87 0.67 -0.74
CA HIS A 136 -23.09 -0.21 0.42
C HIS A 136 -23.82 0.50 1.56
N ASN A 137 -23.41 1.71 1.90
CA ASN A 137 -23.94 2.60 2.95
C ASN A 137 -23.73 2.15 4.42
N ASP A 138 -23.25 0.93 4.69
CA ASP A 138 -23.07 0.41 6.04
C ASP A 138 -21.79 -0.42 6.20
N ILE A 139 -20.65 0.12 5.78
CA ILE A 139 -19.34 -0.52 5.95
C ILE A 139 -18.86 -0.29 7.37
N ASN A 140 -18.91 -1.34 8.19
CA ASN A 140 -18.49 -1.30 9.59
C ASN A 140 -17.89 -2.67 10.01
N PRO A 141 -17.17 -2.75 11.15
CA PRO A 141 -16.49 -3.99 11.58
C PRO A 141 -17.42 -5.19 11.84
N HIS A 142 -18.72 -4.97 12.09
CA HIS A 142 -19.67 -6.06 12.31
C HIS A 142 -20.06 -6.76 11.00
N ASN A 143 -20.08 -6.01 9.91
CA ASN A 143 -20.44 -6.47 8.57
C ASN A 143 -19.23 -7.03 7.78
N ILE A 144 -18.08 -7.23 8.45
CA ILE A 144 -16.87 -7.76 7.82
C ILE A 144 -16.44 -9.02 8.53
N MET A 145 -16.35 -10.13 7.79
CA MET A 145 -15.79 -11.40 8.25
C MET A 145 -14.34 -11.51 7.79
N LEU A 146 -13.48 -12.00 8.67
CA LEU A 146 -12.12 -12.40 8.30
C LEU A 146 -12.10 -13.91 8.07
N ARG A 147 -12.01 -14.33 6.81
CA ARG A 147 -11.96 -15.74 6.41
C ARG A 147 -10.75 -16.41 7.04
N SER A 148 -10.96 -17.56 7.70
CA SER A 148 -9.87 -18.38 8.21
C SER A 148 -9.20 -19.10 7.05
N SER A 149 -7.89 -18.93 6.89
CA SER A 149 -7.09 -19.79 6.02
C SER A 149 -6.64 -21.00 6.82
N ALA A 150 -6.86 -22.20 6.29
CA ALA A 150 -6.44 -23.44 6.92
C ALA A 150 -4.91 -23.50 7.16
N THR A 151 -4.14 -22.71 6.42
CA THR A 151 -2.67 -22.72 6.43
C THR A 151 -2.03 -21.60 7.26
N SER A 152 -2.80 -20.62 7.75
CA SER A 152 -2.20 -19.45 8.41
C SER A 152 -2.91 -19.02 9.68
N LYS A 153 -2.15 -19.03 10.78
CA LYS A 153 -2.57 -18.44 12.08
C LYS A 153 -2.38 -16.91 12.13
N HIS A 154 -1.72 -16.31 11.13
CA HIS A 154 -1.36 -14.89 11.15
C HIS A 154 -2.50 -14.02 10.57
N PRO A 155 -2.84 -12.87 11.20
CA PRO A 155 -3.89 -11.96 10.71
C PRO A 155 -3.68 -11.45 9.28
N SER A 156 -2.43 -11.28 8.85
CA SER A 156 -2.04 -10.79 7.52
C SER A 156 -2.49 -11.67 6.34
N ASN A 157 -2.81 -12.95 6.61
CA ASN A 157 -3.26 -13.89 5.59
C ASN A 157 -4.76 -14.12 5.61
N LYS A 158 -5.51 -13.34 6.39
CA LYS A 158 -6.97 -13.42 6.42
C LYS A 158 -7.56 -12.53 5.35
N GLU A 159 -8.50 -13.09 4.60
CA GLU A 159 -9.22 -12.38 3.56
C GLU A 159 -10.49 -11.75 4.15
N PRO A 160 -10.67 -10.43 4.01
CA PRO A 160 -11.89 -9.77 4.47
C PRO A 160 -13.03 -10.05 3.49
N VAL A 161 -14.22 -10.30 4.02
CA VAL A 161 -15.45 -10.48 3.25
C VAL A 161 -16.55 -9.63 3.86
N LEU A 162 -17.15 -8.77 3.05
CA LEU A 162 -18.31 -7.94 3.41
C LEU A 162 -19.57 -8.80 3.29
N VAL A 163 -20.34 -8.92 4.37
CA VAL A 163 -21.37 -9.98 4.48
C VAL A 163 -22.82 -9.50 4.56
N ASP A 164 -23.09 -8.22 4.73
CA ASP A 164 -24.45 -7.68 4.82
C ASP A 164 -24.65 -6.47 3.91
N LEU A 165 -25.52 -6.60 2.93
CA LEU A 165 -25.86 -5.58 1.92
C LEU A 165 -27.31 -5.07 2.08
N SER A 166 -27.90 -5.31 3.22
CA SER A 166 -29.34 -5.00 3.48
C SER A 166 -29.69 -3.51 3.33
N ILE A 167 -28.71 -2.61 3.42
CA ILE A 167 -28.88 -1.15 3.26
C ILE A 167 -28.29 -0.66 1.93
N ALA A 168 -27.74 -1.55 1.11
CA ALA A 168 -27.24 -1.19 -0.21
C ALA A 168 -28.37 -0.62 -1.08
N ALA A 169 -28.04 0.43 -1.80
CA ALA A 169 -29.00 1.19 -2.61
C ALA A 169 -28.33 1.68 -3.91
N PRO A 170 -29.11 2.09 -4.91
CA PRO A 170 -28.56 2.75 -6.09
C PRO A 170 -27.56 3.85 -5.71
N SER A 171 -26.41 3.87 -6.37
CA SER A 171 -25.33 4.78 -6.02
C SER A 171 -25.67 6.23 -6.39
N SER A 172 -25.29 7.14 -5.51
CA SER A 172 -25.28 8.57 -5.72
C SER A 172 -23.90 9.13 -5.33
N PRO A 173 -23.53 10.32 -5.76
CA PRO A 173 -22.29 10.93 -5.30
C PRO A 173 -22.14 10.96 -3.78
N ALA A 174 -23.23 11.22 -3.06
CA ALA A 174 -23.25 11.26 -1.60
C ALA A 174 -23.07 9.88 -0.95
N SER A 175 -23.71 8.82 -1.50
CA SER A 175 -23.57 7.46 -0.97
C SER A 175 -22.17 6.87 -1.26
N ILE A 176 -21.61 7.15 -2.44
CA ILE A 176 -20.21 6.79 -2.76
C ILE A 176 -19.24 7.45 -1.78
N GLN A 177 -19.42 8.73 -1.49
CA GLN A 177 -18.59 9.44 -0.51
C GLN A 177 -18.78 8.90 0.92
N ARG A 178 -19.98 8.42 1.27
CA ARG A 178 -20.24 7.75 2.54
C ARG A 178 -19.44 6.46 2.66
N ASP A 179 -19.43 5.62 1.65
CA ASP A 179 -18.65 4.37 1.64
C ASP A 179 -17.15 4.64 1.76
N VAL A 180 -16.63 5.65 1.04
CA VAL A 180 -15.22 6.09 1.17
C VAL A 180 -14.90 6.56 2.58
N TYR A 181 -15.78 7.33 3.20
CA TYR A 181 -15.65 7.75 4.60
C TYR A 181 -15.64 6.56 5.55
N GLN A 182 -16.56 5.60 5.38
CA GLN A 182 -16.67 4.40 6.21
C GLN A 182 -15.44 3.50 6.09
N LEU A 183 -14.91 3.26 4.87
CA LEU A 183 -13.66 2.54 4.64
C LEU A 183 -12.47 3.22 5.34
N SER A 184 -12.41 4.54 5.28
CA SER A 184 -11.31 5.29 5.90
C SER A 184 -11.43 5.37 7.42
N SER A 185 -12.64 5.48 7.94
CA SER A 185 -12.94 5.37 9.38
C SER A 185 -12.60 3.98 9.91
N LEU A 186 -12.91 2.93 9.14
CA LEU A 186 -12.51 1.56 9.44
C LEU A 186 -10.98 1.44 9.51
N LEU A 187 -10.26 1.95 8.50
CA LEU A 187 -8.81 1.94 8.51
C LEU A 187 -8.23 2.63 9.74
N LEU A 188 -8.76 3.81 10.08
CA LEU A 188 -8.34 4.53 11.28
C LEU A 188 -8.58 3.71 12.55
N SER A 189 -9.74 3.08 12.69
CA SER A 189 -10.09 2.26 13.86
C SER A 189 -9.25 0.99 14.01
N LEU A 190 -8.75 0.43 12.90
CA LEU A 190 -7.84 -0.72 12.91
C LEU A 190 -6.41 -0.36 13.33
N LEU A 191 -6.03 0.89 13.15
CA LEU A 191 -4.67 1.40 13.38
C LEU A 191 -4.52 2.18 14.68
N THR A 192 -5.61 2.78 15.15
CA THR A 192 -5.60 3.68 16.30
C THR A 192 -6.83 3.47 17.16
N GLU A 193 -6.79 3.95 18.39
CA GLU A 193 -7.95 4.02 19.27
C GLU A 193 -8.77 5.32 19.08
N MET A 194 -8.43 6.11 18.06
CA MET A 194 -9.01 7.44 17.82
C MET A 194 -10.28 7.35 16.96
N LYS A 195 -11.26 8.18 17.30
CA LYS A 195 -12.40 8.45 16.41
C LYS A 195 -12.01 9.46 15.33
N PRO A 196 -12.73 9.51 14.18
CA PRO A 196 -12.45 10.47 13.12
C PRO A 196 -12.37 11.93 13.59
N GLU A 197 -13.23 12.36 14.49
CA GLU A 197 -13.26 13.72 15.02
C GLU A 197 -12.00 14.03 15.85
N GLN A 198 -11.50 13.05 16.62
CA GLN A 198 -10.29 13.17 17.43
C GLN A 198 -9.04 13.23 16.53
N PHE A 199 -9.07 12.49 15.43
CA PHE A 199 -7.94 12.43 14.49
C PHE A 199 -7.60 13.77 13.83
N PHE A 200 -8.60 14.65 13.65
CA PHE A 200 -8.39 16.00 13.14
C PHE A 200 -7.93 16.99 14.22
N ASN A 201 -8.41 16.85 15.46
CA ASN A 201 -8.33 17.88 16.48
C ASN A 201 -7.28 17.61 17.57
N GLN A 202 -6.71 16.41 17.61
CA GLN A 202 -5.73 16.05 18.65
C GLN A 202 -4.35 15.78 18.08
N PRO A 203 -3.26 16.18 18.79
CA PRO A 203 -1.91 15.81 18.40
C PRO A 203 -1.72 14.31 18.48
N MET A 204 -1.05 13.73 17.49
CA MET A 204 -0.73 12.30 17.49
C MET A 204 0.28 11.98 18.60
N THR A 205 -0.11 11.14 19.53
CA THR A 205 0.78 10.56 20.53
C THR A 205 1.67 9.48 19.90
N HIS A 206 2.77 9.10 20.56
CA HIS A 206 3.64 8.01 20.08
C HIS A 206 2.88 6.71 19.79
N ARG A 207 1.82 6.43 20.55
CA ARG A 207 0.99 5.21 20.43
C ARG A 207 0.11 5.20 19.19
N ASN A 208 -0.25 6.38 18.65
CA ASN A 208 -1.16 6.55 17.50
C ASN A 208 -0.44 7.11 16.27
N ARG A 209 0.90 7.04 16.23
CA ARG A 209 1.69 7.63 15.15
C ARG A 209 1.57 6.80 13.88
N LEU A 210 0.91 7.36 12.89
CA LEU A 210 0.79 6.77 11.55
C LEU A 210 1.90 7.29 10.63
N PRO A 211 2.33 6.49 9.63
CA PRO A 211 3.15 6.99 8.54
C PRO A 211 2.51 8.24 7.91
N SER A 212 3.31 9.28 7.67
CA SER A 212 2.82 10.59 7.19
C SER A 212 1.96 10.49 5.93
N GLU A 213 2.36 9.65 5.00
CA GLU A 213 1.62 9.39 3.77
C GLU A 213 0.25 8.77 4.05
N LEU A 214 0.18 7.75 4.90
CA LEU A 214 -1.07 7.10 5.27
C LEU A 214 -1.99 8.06 6.05
N SER A 215 -1.41 8.87 6.95
CA SER A 215 -2.14 9.93 7.65
C SER A 215 -2.77 10.93 6.66
N ARG A 216 -2.05 11.32 5.60
CA ARG A 216 -2.57 12.21 4.54
C ARG A 216 -3.73 11.56 3.77
N ILE A 217 -3.60 10.27 3.38
CA ILE A 217 -4.66 9.53 2.69
C ILE A 217 -5.93 9.49 3.55
N ILE A 218 -5.80 9.10 4.81
CA ILE A 218 -6.92 9.00 5.75
C ILE A 218 -7.57 10.38 5.97
N LYS A 219 -6.78 11.44 6.22
CA LYS A 219 -7.28 12.80 6.40
C LYS A 219 -8.08 13.28 5.20
N LYS A 220 -7.57 13.07 3.98
CA LYS A 220 -8.24 13.43 2.73
C LYS A 220 -9.59 12.71 2.59
N ALA A 221 -9.65 11.43 2.90
CA ALA A 221 -10.86 10.63 2.75
C ALA A 221 -11.90 10.88 3.86
N LEU A 222 -11.47 11.25 5.07
CA LEU A 222 -12.33 11.63 6.19
C LEU A 222 -12.72 13.10 6.20
N SER A 223 -12.17 13.96 5.33
CA SER A 223 -12.47 15.40 5.30
C SER A 223 -13.97 15.68 5.20
N LEU A 224 -14.45 16.63 5.98
CA LEU A 224 -15.83 17.08 5.96
C LEU A 224 -16.14 18.00 4.77
N GLU A 225 -15.09 18.58 4.15
CA GLU A 225 -15.25 19.44 2.99
C GLU A 225 -15.45 18.63 1.70
N PRO A 226 -16.56 18.85 0.97
CA PRO A 226 -16.88 18.08 -0.24
C PRO A 226 -15.82 18.16 -1.33
N ASN A 227 -15.09 19.29 -1.42
CA ASN A 227 -14.06 19.52 -2.43
C ASN A 227 -12.70 18.87 -2.11
N SER A 228 -12.46 18.53 -0.87
CA SER A 228 -11.20 17.93 -0.40
C SER A 228 -11.26 16.41 -0.24
N ARG A 229 -12.45 15.79 -0.29
CA ARG A 229 -12.61 14.33 -0.20
C ARG A 229 -12.13 13.64 -1.48
N SER A 230 -11.62 12.43 -1.31
CA SER A 230 -11.52 11.48 -2.43
C SER A 230 -12.90 11.29 -3.04
N ARG A 231 -13.08 11.74 -4.29
CA ARG A 231 -14.40 11.75 -4.95
C ARG A 231 -14.89 10.36 -5.34
N SER A 232 -14.01 9.36 -5.38
CA SER A 232 -14.35 7.99 -5.77
C SER A 232 -13.67 6.96 -4.87
N CYS A 233 -14.27 5.79 -4.78
CA CYS A 233 -13.67 4.63 -4.12
C CYS A 233 -12.38 4.19 -4.84
N ASP A 234 -12.33 4.32 -6.18
CA ASP A 234 -11.14 3.97 -6.98
C ASP A 234 -9.93 4.80 -6.58
N ALA A 235 -10.10 6.10 -6.32
CA ALA A 235 -9.00 6.95 -5.86
C ALA A 235 -8.43 6.47 -4.51
N LEU A 236 -9.30 6.13 -3.55
CA LEU A 236 -8.85 5.56 -2.27
C LEU A 236 -8.15 4.22 -2.47
N GLN A 237 -8.72 3.32 -3.26
CA GLN A 237 -8.17 2.01 -3.56
C GLN A 237 -6.78 2.12 -4.19
N GLN A 238 -6.60 2.98 -5.20
CA GLN A 238 -5.32 3.22 -5.86
C GLN A 238 -4.26 3.82 -4.91
N GLU A 239 -4.64 4.80 -4.07
CA GLU A 239 -3.73 5.39 -3.08
C GLU A 239 -3.26 4.34 -2.06
N LEU A 240 -4.15 3.49 -1.55
CA LEU A 240 -3.79 2.38 -0.66
C LEU A 240 -2.94 1.32 -1.37
N GLY A 241 -3.26 0.98 -2.62
CA GLY A 241 -2.50 0.04 -3.45
C GLY A 241 -1.07 0.52 -3.69
N ARG A 242 -0.88 1.79 -4.06
CA ARG A 242 0.44 2.41 -4.21
C ARG A 242 1.24 2.39 -2.91
N TRP A 243 0.58 2.65 -1.78
CA TRP A 243 1.23 2.56 -0.47
C TRP A 243 1.68 1.13 -0.15
N LEU A 244 0.83 0.12 -0.36
CA LEU A 244 1.15 -1.30 -0.16
C LEU A 244 2.34 -1.74 -1.01
N HIS A 245 2.35 -1.35 -2.28
CA HIS A 245 3.44 -1.69 -3.20
C HIS A 245 4.78 -1.10 -2.73
N ARG A 246 4.80 0.19 -2.36
CA ARG A 246 5.99 0.85 -1.81
C ARG A 246 6.45 0.22 -0.49
N TYR A 247 5.51 -0.11 0.39
CA TYR A 247 5.83 -0.80 1.64
C TYR A 247 6.47 -2.16 1.40
N GLN A 248 5.90 -2.97 0.50
CA GLN A 248 6.46 -4.28 0.13
C GLN A 248 7.85 -4.15 -0.50
N PHE A 249 8.03 -3.19 -1.39
CA PHE A 249 9.32 -2.91 -2.01
C PHE A 249 10.38 -2.57 -0.95
N ARG A 250 10.08 -1.63 -0.04
CA ARG A 250 10.99 -1.29 1.08
C ARG A 250 11.33 -2.50 1.95
N GLN A 251 10.35 -3.34 2.27
CA GLN A 251 10.59 -4.55 3.04
C GLN A 251 11.47 -5.58 2.31
N ARG A 252 11.35 -5.68 0.99
CA ARG A 252 12.23 -6.53 0.18
C ARG A 252 13.66 -6.00 0.18
N VAL A 253 13.85 -4.71 -0.01
CA VAL A 253 15.17 -4.05 0.03
C VAL A 253 15.83 -4.25 1.41
N ILE A 254 15.09 -4.01 2.50
CA ILE A 254 15.61 -4.24 3.88
C ILE A 254 16.00 -5.70 4.08
N LYS A 255 15.19 -6.66 3.64
CA LYS A 255 15.50 -8.10 3.77
C LYS A 255 16.73 -8.51 2.95
N LEU A 256 16.87 -8.00 1.74
CA LEU A 256 18.04 -8.22 0.89
C LEU A 256 19.30 -7.59 1.51
N GLY A 257 19.18 -6.35 2.03
CA GLY A 257 20.27 -5.69 2.74
C GLY A 257 20.69 -6.45 4.01
N ALA A 258 19.73 -6.94 4.80
CA ALA A 258 20.02 -7.76 5.99
C ALA A 258 20.68 -9.10 5.63
N ALA A 259 20.22 -9.76 4.55
CA ALA A 259 20.85 -11.00 4.08
C ALA A 259 22.29 -10.76 3.60
N ASN A 260 22.54 -9.68 2.89
CA ASN A 260 23.90 -9.30 2.45
C ASN A 260 24.79 -8.88 3.64
N ALA A 261 24.23 -8.19 4.64
CA ALA A 261 24.98 -7.87 5.87
C ALA A 261 25.37 -9.14 6.65
N VAL A 262 24.48 -10.14 6.73
CA VAL A 262 24.81 -11.44 7.34
C VAL A 262 25.90 -12.16 6.56
N ILE A 263 25.82 -12.15 5.22
CA ILE A 263 26.87 -12.74 4.36
C ILE A 263 28.18 -12.01 4.54
N ALA A 264 28.19 -10.67 4.62
CA ALA A 264 29.39 -9.88 4.88
C ALA A 264 30.00 -10.17 6.25
N VAL A 265 29.17 -10.30 7.30
CA VAL A 265 29.64 -10.69 8.65
C VAL A 265 30.20 -12.11 8.65
N ILE A 266 29.56 -13.06 7.97
CA ILE A 266 30.07 -14.43 7.83
C ILE A 266 31.39 -14.43 7.07
N ALA A 267 31.52 -13.65 5.98
CA ALA A 267 32.76 -13.51 5.22
C ALA A 267 33.90 -12.89 6.07
N VAL A 268 33.59 -11.87 6.86
CA VAL A 268 34.54 -11.26 7.81
C VAL A 268 34.94 -12.26 8.91
N LEU A 269 34.00 -13.00 9.49
CA LEU A 269 34.27 -14.04 10.46
C LEU A 269 35.06 -15.20 9.85
N MET A 270 34.75 -15.65 8.64
CA MET A 270 35.56 -16.62 7.91
C MET A 270 36.97 -16.07 7.62
N PHE A 271 37.09 -14.80 7.21
CA PHE A 271 38.39 -14.15 6.98
C PHE A 271 39.24 -14.08 8.28
N ILE A 272 38.62 -13.78 9.43
CA ILE A 272 39.28 -13.76 10.73
C ILE A 272 39.65 -15.19 11.17
N PHE A 273 38.80 -16.17 10.94
CA PHE A 273 39.01 -17.57 11.37
C PHE A 273 39.99 -18.35 10.48
N LEU A 274 40.08 -17.95 9.18
CA LEU A 274 41.01 -18.54 8.21
C LEU A 274 42.36 -17.83 8.15
N ARG A 275 42.63 -16.87 9.03
CA ARG A 275 43.90 -16.18 9.14
C ARG A 275 44.93 -17.01 9.92
N GLU A 276 45.25 -18.21 9.42
CA GLU A 276 46.59 -18.77 9.57
C GLU A 276 47.42 -18.42 8.33
N PRO A 277 48.74 -18.13 8.50
CA PRO A 277 49.49 -17.45 7.46
C PRO A 277 49.98 -18.45 6.40
N THR A 278 49.23 -18.61 5.34
CA THR A 278 49.73 -19.00 4.00
C THR A 278 48.53 -19.15 3.03
N THR A 279 48.53 -18.36 2.02
CA THR A 279 48.35 -18.64 0.59
C THR A 279 47.43 -17.64 -0.08
N GLU A 280 48.04 -16.81 -0.90
CA GLU A 280 47.45 -16.22 -2.10
C GLU A 280 46.82 -17.35 -2.93
N HIS A 281 45.54 -17.36 -3.10
CA HIS A 281 44.74 -18.03 -4.14
C HIS A 281 43.41 -18.57 -3.60
N VAL A 282 42.41 -17.71 -3.33
CA VAL A 282 40.98 -18.10 -3.41
C VAL A 282 40.12 -16.81 -3.43
N LEU A 283 40.26 -15.95 -4.43
CA LEU A 283 39.34 -14.84 -4.66
C LEU A 283 38.96 -14.66 -6.15
N ASP A 284 38.93 -15.76 -6.90
CA ASP A 284 38.53 -15.72 -8.32
C ASP A 284 37.04 -16.05 -8.58
N GLY A 285 36.15 -15.88 -7.61
CA GLY A 285 34.75 -16.34 -7.72
C GLY A 285 33.64 -15.30 -7.59
N TYR A 286 33.92 -14.08 -7.17
CA TYR A 286 32.92 -13.00 -7.12
C TYR A 286 33.43 -11.84 -7.95
N SER A 287 32.63 -11.36 -8.91
CA SER A 287 33.00 -10.19 -9.70
C SER A 287 33.24 -9.01 -8.73
N THR A 288 34.39 -8.38 -8.84
CA THR A 288 34.83 -7.19 -8.06
C THR A 288 33.72 -6.11 -8.07
N GLU A 289 33.00 -6.02 -9.14
CA GLU A 289 31.88 -5.14 -9.45
C GLU A 289 30.72 -5.19 -8.43
N GLN A 290 30.26 -6.39 -8.07
CA GLN A 290 29.15 -6.55 -7.11
C GLN A 290 29.57 -6.20 -5.68
N ASN A 291 30.85 -6.32 -5.36
CA ASN A 291 31.39 -5.96 -4.06
C ASN A 291 31.47 -4.44 -3.88
N HIS A 292 31.88 -3.66 -4.89
CA HIS A 292 31.95 -2.21 -4.81
C HIS A 292 30.57 -1.58 -4.61
N TYR A 293 29.59 -1.98 -5.41
CA TYR A 293 28.22 -1.48 -5.27
C TYR A 293 27.56 -1.82 -3.94
N ALA A 294 27.74 -3.04 -3.45
CA ALA A 294 27.22 -3.45 -2.16
C ALA A 294 27.87 -2.65 -1.00
N HIS A 295 29.18 -2.41 -1.06
CA HIS A 295 29.89 -1.58 -0.08
C HIS A 295 29.41 -0.13 -0.12
N ALA A 296 29.22 0.45 -1.31
CA ALA A 296 28.70 1.80 -1.48
C ALA A 296 27.36 1.99 -0.75
N LEU A 297 26.42 1.05 -0.94
CA LEU A 297 25.10 1.10 -0.28
C LEU A 297 25.19 0.99 1.24
N VAL A 298 26.09 0.16 1.76
CA VAL A 298 26.29 0.01 3.21
C VAL A 298 26.82 1.31 3.81
N PHE A 299 27.86 1.90 3.22
CA PHE A 299 28.44 3.15 3.71
C PHE A 299 27.46 4.32 3.55
N ALA A 300 26.68 4.38 2.47
CA ALA A 300 25.64 5.37 2.27
C ALA A 300 24.55 5.28 3.34
N HIS A 301 24.14 4.08 3.71
CA HIS A 301 23.16 3.88 4.79
C HIS A 301 23.72 4.33 6.14
N TYR A 302 24.99 3.99 6.43
CA TYR A 302 25.65 4.37 7.68
C TYR A 302 25.84 5.89 7.78
N PHE A 303 26.19 6.54 6.67
CA PHE A 303 26.21 7.99 6.54
C PHE A 303 24.87 8.64 6.93
N GLN A 304 23.74 8.14 6.38
CA GLN A 304 22.41 8.70 6.68
C GLN A 304 22.09 8.62 8.17
N HIS A 305 22.48 7.53 8.83
CA HIS A 305 22.27 7.35 10.27
C HIS A 305 23.11 8.35 11.07
N LEU A 306 24.40 8.44 10.80
CA LEU A 306 25.32 9.35 11.49
C LEU A 306 24.98 10.83 11.26
N ALA A 307 24.56 11.19 10.05
CA ALA A 307 24.13 12.55 9.72
C ALA A 307 22.85 12.93 10.46
N SER A 308 21.91 11.99 10.62
CA SER A 308 20.68 12.20 11.39
C SER A 308 20.92 12.37 12.89
N ASP A 309 21.96 11.72 13.41
CA ASP A 309 22.36 11.77 14.82
C ASP A 309 23.29 12.96 15.14
N GLY A 310 23.58 13.81 14.16
CA GLY A 310 24.44 15.00 14.31
C GLY A 310 25.94 14.68 14.43
N GLN A 311 26.39 13.46 14.12
CA GLN A 311 27.80 13.05 14.14
C GLN A 311 28.51 13.42 12.82
N THR A 312 28.61 14.70 12.53
CA THR A 312 28.99 15.26 11.21
C THR A 312 30.35 14.75 10.72
N GLN A 313 31.36 14.70 11.60
CA GLN A 313 32.71 14.26 11.20
C GLN A 313 32.73 12.78 10.78
N LYS A 314 32.10 11.91 11.57
CA LYS A 314 32.03 10.47 11.22
C LYS A 314 31.13 10.23 10.00
N ALA A 315 30.09 11.04 9.84
CA ALA A 315 29.24 11.00 8.65
C ALA A 315 30.05 11.37 7.40
N ALA A 316 30.93 12.39 7.46
CA ALA A 316 31.81 12.76 6.36
C ALA A 316 32.75 11.61 5.94
N GLU A 317 33.37 10.95 6.89
CA GLU A 317 34.25 9.79 6.64
C GLU A 317 33.48 8.65 5.93
N GLN A 318 32.26 8.36 6.36
CA GLN A 318 31.43 7.33 5.73
C GLN A 318 30.93 7.74 4.34
N ALA A 319 30.68 9.05 4.13
CA ALA A 319 30.29 9.58 2.83
C ALA A 319 31.43 9.45 1.80
N GLU A 320 32.68 9.73 2.20
CA GLU A 320 33.85 9.56 1.32
C GLU A 320 34.04 8.08 0.91
N LEU A 321 33.90 7.16 1.87
CA LEU A 321 33.96 5.72 1.57
C LEU A 321 32.85 5.28 0.62
N ALA A 322 31.62 5.75 0.84
CA ALA A 322 30.51 5.45 -0.04
C ALA A 322 30.74 5.99 -1.47
N LEU A 323 31.21 7.23 -1.59
CA LEU A 323 31.53 7.84 -2.90
C LEU A 323 32.59 7.06 -3.64
N ASN A 324 33.72 6.67 -3.00
CA ASN A 324 34.76 5.89 -3.64
C ASN A 324 34.21 4.57 -4.19
N HIS A 325 33.40 3.87 -3.43
CA HIS A 325 32.80 2.60 -3.87
C HIS A 325 31.72 2.79 -4.97
N PHE A 326 30.97 3.89 -4.95
CA PHE A 326 30.08 4.24 -6.07
C PHE A 326 30.87 4.56 -7.34
N ASP A 327 31.97 5.30 -7.22
CA ASP A 327 32.84 5.65 -8.35
C ASP A 327 33.47 4.39 -8.97
N ASP A 328 33.96 3.48 -8.14
CA ASP A 328 34.47 2.18 -8.58
C ASP A 328 33.38 1.36 -9.29
N SER A 329 32.15 1.30 -8.74
CA SER A 329 31.04 0.56 -9.33
C SER A 329 30.60 1.12 -10.70
N VAL A 330 30.60 2.44 -10.84
CA VAL A 330 30.29 3.11 -12.11
C VAL A 330 31.43 2.90 -13.11
N SER A 331 32.70 2.93 -12.68
CA SER A 331 33.86 2.66 -13.53
C SER A 331 33.85 1.23 -14.07
N ASP A 332 33.50 0.27 -13.21
CA ASP A 332 33.43 -1.15 -13.58
C ASP A 332 32.29 -1.43 -14.59
N ARG A 333 31.15 -0.75 -14.42
CA ARG A 333 29.96 -0.93 -15.27
C ARG A 333 29.26 0.40 -15.60
N PRO A 334 29.87 1.20 -16.50
CA PRO A 334 29.31 2.49 -16.89
C PRO A 334 27.96 2.38 -17.61
N ASP A 335 27.62 1.21 -18.12
CA ASP A 335 26.33 0.91 -18.79
C ASP A 335 25.17 0.67 -17.80
N LYS A 336 25.44 0.50 -16.50
CA LYS A 336 24.42 0.21 -15.48
C LYS A 336 23.79 1.48 -14.95
N LEU A 337 22.66 1.88 -15.53
CA LEU A 337 21.88 3.06 -15.13
C LEU A 337 21.56 3.07 -13.62
N GLN A 338 21.32 1.91 -13.03
CA GLN A 338 21.02 1.79 -11.59
C GLN A 338 22.17 2.31 -10.72
N TYR A 339 23.44 2.05 -11.07
CA TYR A 339 24.60 2.51 -10.28
C TYR A 339 24.72 4.04 -10.31
N HIS A 340 24.49 4.65 -11.47
CA HIS A 340 24.42 6.10 -11.59
C HIS A 340 23.25 6.71 -10.81
N MET A 341 22.09 6.05 -10.79
CA MET A 341 20.92 6.53 -10.04
C MET A 341 21.17 6.56 -8.53
N GLU A 342 21.66 5.47 -7.97
CA GLU A 342 21.95 5.39 -6.52
C GLU A 342 23.07 6.35 -6.12
N ARG A 343 24.12 6.46 -6.93
CA ARG A 343 25.20 7.43 -6.74
C ARG A 343 24.68 8.88 -6.74
N ALA A 344 23.86 9.24 -7.73
CA ALA A 344 23.32 10.58 -7.84
C ALA A 344 22.37 10.92 -6.68
N ASP A 345 21.50 9.99 -6.30
CA ASP A 345 20.60 10.14 -5.15
C ASP A 345 21.39 10.27 -3.84
N PHE A 346 22.52 9.59 -3.70
CA PHE A 346 23.43 9.76 -2.57
C PHE A 346 24.08 11.14 -2.58
N ILE A 347 24.65 11.58 -3.71
CA ILE A 347 25.31 12.87 -3.84
C ILE A 347 24.35 14.04 -3.50
N LEU A 348 23.09 13.96 -3.93
CA LEU A 348 22.07 14.98 -3.66
C LEU A 348 21.69 15.12 -2.17
N ASN A 349 22.13 14.20 -1.31
CA ASN A 349 21.92 14.26 0.14
C ASN A 349 23.18 14.62 0.94
N LEU A 350 24.30 14.94 0.27
CA LEU A 350 25.56 15.27 0.93
C LEU A 350 25.62 16.69 1.49
N ASP A 351 24.70 17.57 1.11
CA ASP A 351 24.60 18.95 1.61
C ASP A 351 24.41 19.08 3.13
N ARG A 352 24.02 17.97 3.77
CA ARG A 352 23.91 17.87 5.24
C ARG A 352 25.25 17.87 5.96
N VAL A 353 26.34 17.54 5.27
CA VAL A 353 27.67 17.31 5.86
C VAL A 353 28.76 18.07 5.11
N PHE A 354 28.65 18.19 3.79
CA PHE A 354 29.62 18.91 2.94
C PHE A 354 29.09 20.30 2.54
N SER A 355 30.01 21.20 2.25
CA SER A 355 29.65 22.51 1.72
C SER A 355 29.03 22.40 0.32
N ASN A 356 28.15 23.34 -0.03
CA ASN A 356 27.55 23.39 -1.36
C ASN A 356 28.57 23.36 -2.49
N ALA A 357 29.72 23.99 -2.31
CA ALA A 357 30.80 23.98 -3.31
C ALA A 357 31.40 22.61 -3.52
N GLN A 358 31.61 21.83 -2.45
CA GLN A 358 32.10 20.44 -2.55
C GLN A 358 31.07 19.55 -3.23
N VAL A 359 29.80 19.60 -2.80
CA VAL A 359 28.73 18.81 -3.41
C VAL A 359 28.53 19.17 -4.89
N THR A 360 28.64 20.47 -5.22
CA THR A 360 28.57 20.94 -6.61
C THR A 360 29.67 20.31 -7.48
N THR A 361 30.89 20.25 -6.97
CA THR A 361 32.02 19.66 -7.70
C THR A 361 31.80 18.16 -7.93
N ILE A 362 31.38 17.42 -6.89
CA ILE A 362 31.09 15.99 -6.97
C ILE A 362 29.95 15.72 -7.98
N LEU A 363 28.90 16.51 -7.92
CA LEU A 363 27.75 16.36 -8.81
C LEU A 363 28.07 16.68 -10.26
N LEU A 364 28.93 17.69 -10.53
CA LEU A 364 29.41 18.00 -11.88
C LEU A 364 30.25 16.87 -12.46
N ASN A 365 31.13 16.26 -11.66
CA ASN A 365 31.89 15.09 -12.08
C ASN A 365 30.96 13.91 -12.42
N ALA A 366 29.97 13.63 -11.55
CA ALA A 366 28.98 12.57 -11.81
C ALA A 366 28.18 12.79 -13.12
N ILE A 367 27.81 14.04 -13.42
CA ILE A 367 27.13 14.37 -14.70
C ILE A 367 28.06 14.16 -15.88
N ASN A 368 29.33 14.54 -15.80
CA ASN A 368 30.31 14.35 -16.87
C ASN A 368 30.58 12.84 -17.15
N GLU A 369 30.65 12.03 -16.12
CA GLU A 369 30.84 10.58 -16.22
C GLU A 369 29.58 9.85 -16.70
N PHE A 370 28.40 10.38 -16.43
CA PHE A 370 27.14 9.81 -16.88
C PHE A 370 27.00 9.79 -18.39
N GLY A 371 27.52 10.82 -19.08
CA GLY A 371 27.52 10.92 -20.55
C GLY A 371 26.12 11.17 -21.15
N GLU A 372 25.91 10.62 -22.33
CA GLU A 372 24.67 10.83 -23.09
C GLU A 372 23.58 9.81 -22.67
N PRO A 373 22.34 10.25 -22.36
CA PRO A 373 21.24 9.37 -21.98
C PRO A 373 20.91 8.27 -22.99
N GLU A 374 21.17 8.50 -24.26
CA GLU A 374 20.95 7.56 -25.38
C GLU A 374 21.83 6.32 -25.31
N ASN A 375 22.86 6.31 -24.47
CA ASN A 375 23.75 5.16 -24.26
C ASN A 375 23.15 4.11 -23.29
N TYR A 376 22.02 4.38 -22.70
CA TYR A 376 21.37 3.48 -21.73
C TYR A 376 20.14 2.80 -22.31
N ASP A 377 19.86 1.57 -21.86
CA ASP A 377 18.68 0.79 -22.28
C ASP A 377 17.36 1.50 -21.96
N ASP A 378 17.28 2.19 -20.81
CA ASP A 378 16.13 3.01 -20.43
C ASP A 378 16.46 4.51 -20.59
N VAL A 379 16.39 4.99 -21.81
CA VAL A 379 16.64 6.39 -22.21
C VAL A 379 15.77 7.38 -21.41
N SER A 380 14.51 7.02 -21.14
CA SER A 380 13.59 7.89 -20.40
C SER A 380 14.05 8.11 -18.96
N THR A 381 14.42 7.03 -18.28
CA THR A 381 14.92 7.10 -16.90
C THR A 381 16.29 7.76 -16.85
N ALA A 382 17.15 7.60 -17.88
CA ALA A 382 18.41 8.29 -17.97
C ALA A 382 18.23 9.82 -18.11
N HIS A 383 17.34 10.29 -18.95
CA HIS A 383 16.96 11.70 -19.03
C HIS A 383 16.37 12.25 -17.73
N TYR A 384 15.52 11.46 -17.05
CA TYR A 384 14.97 11.84 -15.76
C TYR A 384 16.07 12.02 -14.70
N LEU A 385 17.06 11.11 -14.65
CA LEU A 385 18.20 11.20 -13.75
C LEU A 385 19.02 12.46 -14.00
N LEU A 386 19.33 12.74 -15.26
CA LEU A 386 20.08 13.92 -15.66
C LEU A 386 19.34 15.22 -15.27
N ALA A 387 18.00 15.24 -15.44
CA ALA A 387 17.18 16.36 -15.00
C ALA A 387 17.24 16.59 -13.46
N LYS A 388 17.23 15.53 -12.66
CA LYS A 388 17.39 15.61 -11.18
C LYS A 388 18.74 16.18 -10.79
N MET A 389 19.82 15.72 -11.41
CA MET A 389 21.17 16.20 -11.13
C MET A 389 21.31 17.70 -11.46
N TYR A 390 20.82 18.15 -12.61
CA TYR A 390 20.84 19.58 -12.96
C TYR A 390 19.97 20.45 -12.05
N LEU A 391 18.81 19.96 -11.61
CA LEU A 391 17.98 20.65 -10.63
C LEU A 391 18.70 20.76 -9.28
N GLY A 392 19.41 19.68 -8.86
CA GLY A 392 20.25 19.68 -7.67
C GLY A 392 21.35 20.76 -7.73
N LEU A 393 22.07 20.86 -8.86
CA LEU A 393 23.07 21.92 -9.08
C LEU A 393 22.48 23.33 -8.96
N ALA A 394 21.31 23.54 -9.55
CA ALA A 394 20.63 24.84 -9.46
C ALA A 394 20.23 25.20 -8.02
N ARG A 395 19.83 24.22 -7.22
CA ARG A 395 19.45 24.41 -5.80
C ARG A 395 20.65 24.71 -4.89
N LEU A 396 21.77 24.05 -5.14
CA LEU A 396 22.98 24.22 -4.33
C LEU A 396 23.66 25.59 -4.55
N ASN A 397 23.46 26.22 -5.70
CA ASN A 397 24.21 27.42 -6.13
C ASN A 397 23.33 28.63 -6.35
N LYS A 398 22.34 28.86 -5.49
CA LYS A 398 21.35 29.97 -5.62
C LYS A 398 21.96 31.37 -5.85
N GLU A 399 23.17 31.64 -5.37
CA GLU A 399 23.83 32.93 -5.48
C GLU A 399 24.48 33.18 -6.88
N GLN A 400 24.65 32.15 -7.69
CA GLN A 400 25.29 32.25 -9.01
C GLN A 400 24.26 32.30 -10.14
N SER A 401 23.53 33.39 -10.28
CA SER A 401 22.33 33.51 -11.12
C SER A 401 22.48 32.97 -12.57
N HIS A 402 23.61 33.26 -13.25
CA HIS A 402 23.84 32.81 -14.62
C HIS A 402 24.07 31.28 -14.77
N LEU A 403 24.70 30.66 -13.76
CA LEU A 403 24.87 29.18 -13.74
C LEU A 403 23.58 28.46 -13.38
N VAL A 404 22.85 29.00 -12.42
CA VAL A 404 21.54 28.49 -12.01
C VAL A 404 20.58 28.48 -13.18
N GLU A 405 20.51 29.53 -13.98
CA GLU A 405 19.67 29.61 -15.17
C GLU A 405 20.05 28.53 -16.19
N ARG A 406 21.35 28.38 -16.48
CA ARG A 406 21.86 27.35 -17.40
C ARG A 406 21.54 25.93 -16.94
N TRP A 407 21.72 25.62 -15.66
CA TRP A 407 21.41 24.27 -15.13
C TRP A 407 19.91 24.02 -15.09
N ARG A 408 19.11 25.01 -14.76
CA ARG A 408 17.66 24.94 -14.80
C ARG A 408 17.16 24.63 -16.23
N ASP A 409 17.70 25.32 -17.23
CA ASP A 409 17.34 25.06 -18.64
C ASP A 409 17.75 23.65 -19.08
N SER A 410 18.89 23.17 -18.59
CA SER A 410 19.31 21.78 -18.84
C SER A 410 18.36 20.79 -18.16
N ALA A 411 17.95 21.04 -16.93
CA ALA A 411 16.94 20.20 -16.24
C ALA A 411 15.62 20.16 -17.00
N VAL A 412 15.14 21.31 -17.50
CA VAL A 412 13.91 21.40 -18.34
C VAL A 412 14.04 20.59 -19.61
N ARG A 413 15.16 20.71 -20.33
CA ARG A 413 15.38 19.94 -21.56
C ARG A 413 15.37 18.44 -21.28
N SER A 414 16.08 18.02 -20.25
CA SER A 414 16.19 16.60 -19.91
C SER A 414 14.85 16.02 -19.43
N VAL A 415 14.08 16.70 -18.58
CA VAL A 415 12.77 16.18 -18.14
C VAL A 415 11.75 16.14 -19.28
N ASN A 416 11.80 17.12 -20.20
CA ASN A 416 10.94 17.10 -21.38
C ASN A 416 11.28 15.94 -22.34
N ALA A 417 12.57 15.59 -22.46
CA ALA A 417 13.00 14.41 -23.21
C ALA A 417 12.49 13.12 -22.54
N ALA A 418 12.59 12.98 -21.22
CA ALA A 418 12.03 11.85 -20.50
C ALA A 418 10.52 11.68 -20.75
N ILE A 419 9.74 12.76 -20.63
CA ILE A 419 8.29 12.77 -20.91
C ILE A 419 7.99 12.43 -22.36
N LYS A 420 8.79 12.89 -23.31
CA LYS A 420 8.61 12.60 -24.73
C LYS A 420 8.74 11.10 -25.03
N HIS A 421 9.64 10.40 -24.35
CA HIS A 421 9.84 8.96 -24.50
C HIS A 421 8.78 8.14 -23.77
N GLN A 422 8.34 8.57 -22.59
CA GLN A 422 7.34 7.88 -21.77
C GLN A 422 6.41 8.90 -21.09
N PRO A 423 5.34 9.37 -21.77
CA PRO A 423 4.48 10.45 -21.28
C PRO A 423 3.62 10.08 -20.06
N ASP A 424 3.34 8.79 -19.85
CA ASP A 424 2.42 8.31 -18.82
C ASP A 424 3.08 8.04 -17.45
N VAL A 425 4.35 8.42 -17.31
CA VAL A 425 5.12 8.19 -16.06
C VAL A 425 4.99 9.39 -15.13
N ASP A 426 4.14 9.30 -14.11
CA ASP A 426 3.81 10.37 -13.15
C ASP A 426 5.05 11.06 -12.56
N ARG A 427 6.12 10.32 -12.22
CA ARG A 427 7.35 10.87 -11.64
C ARG A 427 8.05 11.90 -12.53
N TYR A 428 7.90 11.80 -13.86
CA TYR A 428 8.51 12.76 -14.81
C TYR A 428 7.71 14.07 -14.82
N GLN A 429 6.40 13.98 -14.77
CA GLN A 429 5.52 15.13 -14.67
C GLN A 429 5.64 15.82 -13.30
N GLU A 430 5.82 15.04 -12.22
CA GLU A 430 6.10 15.58 -10.88
C GLU A 430 7.39 16.39 -10.89
N LEU A 431 8.48 15.87 -11.46
CA LEU A 431 9.75 16.58 -11.57
C LEU A 431 9.65 17.83 -12.46
N GLN A 432 8.91 17.77 -13.57
CA GLN A 432 8.66 18.93 -14.43
C GLN A 432 7.95 20.04 -13.66
N ASN A 433 6.93 19.69 -12.86
CA ASN A 433 6.20 20.66 -12.04
C ASN A 433 7.10 21.24 -10.95
N GLU A 434 7.97 20.44 -10.35
CA GLU A 434 8.97 20.88 -9.36
C GLU A 434 9.95 21.88 -9.95
N ILE A 435 10.46 21.62 -11.16
CA ILE A 435 11.33 22.55 -11.89
C ILE A 435 10.59 23.85 -12.21
N ARG A 436 9.33 23.80 -12.67
CA ARG A 436 8.50 24.99 -12.94
C ARG A 436 8.25 25.81 -11.68
N GLN A 437 7.97 25.16 -10.55
CA GLN A 437 7.81 25.88 -9.26
C GLN A 437 9.11 26.55 -8.83
N TYR A 438 10.26 25.92 -9.04
CA TYR A 438 11.55 26.52 -8.78
C TYR A 438 11.84 27.72 -9.71
N GLN A 439 11.30 27.70 -10.96
CA GLN A 439 11.33 28.83 -11.88
C GLN A 439 10.47 30.01 -11.42
N SER A 440 9.23 29.73 -10.95
CA SER A 440 8.26 30.78 -10.56
C SER A 440 8.62 31.49 -9.24
N ARG A 441 9.37 30.82 -8.37
CA ARG A 441 9.85 31.40 -7.10
C ARG A 441 11.09 32.30 -7.25
N GLY A 442 11.56 32.48 -8.48
CA GLY A 442 12.53 33.49 -8.93
C GLY A 442 13.50 34.02 -7.90
N GLY A 443 14.43 33.20 -7.35
CA GLY A 443 15.61 33.74 -6.64
C GLY A 443 15.42 34.64 -5.39
N THR A 444 14.20 34.66 -4.81
CA THR A 444 13.93 35.35 -3.55
C THR A 444 13.22 34.42 -2.59
N ASP A 445 13.99 33.59 -1.86
CA ASP A 445 13.81 33.18 -0.45
C ASP A 445 15.10 32.49 0.03
#